data_6b354d5393e68bba11cae5eba837afd5
#
_entry.id   6b354d5393e68bba11cae5eba837afd5
#
_cell.length_a   1.000
_cell.length_b   1.000
_cell.length_c   1.000
_cell.angle_alpha   90.00
_cell.angle_beta   90.00
_cell.angle_gamma   90.00
#
_symmetry.space_group_name_H-M   'P 1'
#
loop_
_entity.id
_entity.type
_entity.pdbx_description
1 polymer ?
#
loop_
_entity_poly.entity_id
_entity_poly.type
_entity_poly.pdbx_seq_one_letter_code
_entity_poly.pdbx_strand_id
1 'polypeptide(L)'
;MISHRFKHILPGIAFFAYLNVLPVAIHAESGDSQVLIPGGEYNLGSYYCEEEQSNADWCNDEALRKVKIGPFWIDKYEVSNADYRECFIAGVCEPAVLHEDRPKDFNKPRQPVVFVSWEDARTYCAWRGGELPTEAQWEAAAQGKKLGGAYFAQPYGTGAPEDTGKFTANSNGLYDMMGNVYEWT
;
A
#
# COMPACT_ATOMS: atom_id res chain seq x y z
N MET A 1 1.66 3.12 2.73
CA MET A 1 0.97 1.86 3.10
C MET A 1 -0.20 1.69 2.15
N ILE A 2 -0.21 0.62 1.40
CA ILE A 2 -1.25 0.28 0.41
C ILE A 2 -2.01 -0.93 0.95
N SER A 3 -3.34 -0.90 0.89
CA SER A 3 -4.21 -2.00 1.31
C SER A 3 -4.65 -2.82 0.09
N HIS A 4 -4.77 -4.12 0.26
CA HIS A 4 -5.20 -5.01 -0.82
C HIS A 4 -6.40 -5.87 -0.39
N ARG A 5 -7.35 -6.11 -1.30
CA ARG A 5 -8.58 -6.85 -1.02
C ARG A 5 -8.71 -8.11 -1.87
N PHE A 6 -9.05 -9.22 -1.24
CA PHE A 6 -9.55 -10.40 -1.92
C PHE A 6 -11.08 -10.37 -2.02
N LYS A 7 -11.61 -10.38 -3.23
CA LYS A 7 -13.03 -10.69 -3.45
C LYS A 7 -13.16 -12.18 -3.69
N HIS A 8 -13.58 -12.93 -2.68
CA HIS A 8 -14.04 -14.30 -2.88
C HIS A 8 -15.42 -14.28 -3.54
N ILE A 9 -15.52 -14.80 -4.75
CA ILE A 9 -16.79 -15.12 -5.39
C ILE A 9 -17.22 -16.47 -4.87
N LEU A 10 -18.16 -16.50 -3.93
CA LEU A 10 -18.82 -17.74 -3.50
C LEU A 10 -20.11 -17.93 -4.29
N PRO A 11 -20.37 -19.14 -4.82
CA PRO A 11 -21.69 -19.46 -5.39
C PRO A 11 -22.69 -19.64 -4.25
N GLY A 12 -23.88 -19.09 -4.45
CA GLY A 12 -24.93 -19.00 -3.46
C GLY A 12 -25.46 -20.33 -2.96
N ILE A 13 -25.66 -20.43 -1.65
CA ILE A 13 -26.61 -21.35 -1.02
C ILE A 13 -27.43 -20.52 -0.04
N ALA A 14 -28.74 -20.46 -0.30
CA ALA A 14 -29.70 -19.77 0.56
C ALA A 14 -30.00 -20.63 1.80
N PHE A 15 -29.68 -20.11 2.98
CA PHE A 15 -30.26 -20.54 4.24
C PHE A 15 -30.80 -19.34 5.00
N PHE A 16 -32.12 -19.30 5.19
CA PHE A 16 -32.80 -18.32 6.04
C PHE A 16 -32.56 -18.65 7.51
N ALA A 17 -31.76 -17.88 8.21
CA ALA A 17 -31.80 -17.79 9.65
C ALA A 17 -31.86 -16.32 10.04
N TYR A 18 -32.97 -15.88 10.64
CA TYR A 18 -33.09 -14.54 11.21
C TYR A 18 -32.16 -14.40 12.43
N LEU A 19 -31.00 -13.83 12.22
CA LEU A 19 -30.19 -13.25 13.28
C LEU A 19 -30.20 -11.72 13.09
N ASN A 20 -30.60 -10.98 14.13
CA ASN A 20 -30.45 -9.53 14.19
C ASN A 20 -28.94 -9.20 14.17
N VAL A 21 -28.39 -9.08 12.98
CA VAL A 21 -27.04 -8.53 12.77
C VAL A 21 -27.22 -7.02 12.62
N LEU A 22 -26.73 -6.27 13.59
CA LEU A 22 -26.54 -4.83 13.43
C LEU A 22 -25.79 -4.59 12.12
N PRO A 23 -26.18 -3.61 11.30
CA PRO A 23 -25.48 -3.35 10.06
C PRO A 23 -24.06 -2.90 10.39
N VAL A 24 -23.10 -3.78 10.14
CA VAL A 24 -21.71 -3.36 9.94
C VAL A 24 -21.80 -2.40 8.75
N ALA A 25 -21.48 -1.14 8.98
CA ALA A 25 -21.39 -0.15 7.92
C ALA A 25 -20.33 -0.64 6.93
N ILE A 26 -20.77 -1.31 5.87
CA ILE A 26 -19.91 -1.61 4.74
C ILE A 26 -19.64 -0.25 4.09
N HIS A 27 -18.49 0.33 4.36
CA HIS A 27 -17.99 1.46 3.60
C HIS A 27 -17.74 0.94 2.18
N ALA A 28 -18.78 1.05 1.35
CA ALA A 28 -18.64 0.83 -0.09
C ALA A 28 -17.91 2.03 -0.66
N GLU A 29 -16.57 1.97 -0.66
CA GLU A 29 -15.78 2.90 -1.46
C GLU A 29 -16.11 2.72 -2.94
N SER A 30 -16.22 3.85 -3.63
CA SER A 30 -16.38 3.91 -5.08
C SER A 30 -15.28 3.08 -5.76
N GLY A 31 -15.64 2.35 -6.80
CA GLY A 31 -14.72 1.45 -7.54
C GLY A 31 -13.54 2.13 -8.25
N ASP A 32 -13.18 3.36 -7.85
CA ASP A 32 -12.09 4.16 -8.41
C ASP A 32 -10.86 4.25 -7.51
N SER A 33 -10.93 3.76 -6.26
CA SER A 33 -9.80 3.83 -5.30
C SER A 33 -8.80 2.67 -5.42
N GLN A 34 -9.11 1.63 -6.17
CA GLN A 34 -8.28 0.43 -6.32
C GLN A 34 -7.99 0.11 -7.79
N VAL A 35 -6.90 -0.63 -7.99
CA VAL A 35 -6.50 -1.16 -9.30
C VAL A 35 -6.41 -2.68 -9.22
N LEU A 36 -6.89 -3.36 -10.27
CA LEU A 36 -6.67 -4.78 -10.46
C LEU A 36 -5.30 -5.00 -11.11
N ILE A 37 -4.40 -5.64 -10.39
CA ILE A 37 -3.15 -6.13 -10.96
C ILE A 37 -3.42 -7.53 -11.53
N PRO A 38 -3.17 -7.77 -12.81
CA PRO A 38 -3.44 -9.05 -13.45
C PRO A 38 -2.54 -10.15 -12.88
N GLY A 39 -3.05 -11.37 -12.81
CA GLY A 39 -2.21 -12.53 -12.53
C GLY A 39 -1.22 -12.78 -13.68
N GLY A 40 -0.03 -13.24 -13.33
CA GLY A 40 1.01 -13.48 -14.33
C GLY A 40 2.33 -13.95 -13.73
N GLU A 41 3.33 -14.04 -14.60
CA GLU A 41 4.72 -14.24 -14.21
C GLU A 41 5.43 -12.88 -14.23
N TYR A 42 6.02 -12.49 -13.12
CA TYR A 42 6.71 -11.22 -12.92
C TYR A 42 8.19 -11.47 -12.66
N ASN A 43 9.06 -10.63 -13.23
CA ASN A 43 10.48 -10.62 -12.88
C ASN A 43 10.65 -9.68 -11.69
N LEU A 44 11.03 -10.22 -10.54
CA LEU A 44 11.26 -9.48 -9.30
C LEU A 44 12.76 -9.43 -9.00
N GLY A 45 13.17 -8.41 -8.27
CA GLY A 45 14.57 -8.16 -7.93
C GLY A 45 15.19 -7.04 -8.74
N SER A 46 16.47 -6.79 -8.52
CA SER A 46 17.20 -5.66 -9.09
C SER A 46 18.09 -6.08 -10.24
N TYR A 47 17.89 -5.49 -11.42
CA TYR A 47 18.81 -5.62 -12.55
C TYR A 47 20.21 -5.07 -12.25
N TYR A 48 20.29 -4.07 -11.38
CA TYR A 48 21.57 -3.51 -10.94
C TYR A 48 22.47 -4.58 -10.32
N CYS A 49 21.92 -5.48 -9.53
CA CYS A 49 22.67 -6.54 -8.86
C CYS A 49 23.24 -7.58 -9.83
N GLU A 50 22.61 -7.78 -11.00
CA GLU A 50 23.12 -8.68 -12.03
C GLU A 50 24.09 -8.00 -12.99
N GLU A 51 23.73 -6.82 -13.51
CA GLU A 51 24.49 -6.12 -14.55
C GLU A 51 25.79 -5.55 -14.03
N GLU A 52 25.77 -4.95 -12.84
CA GLU A 52 26.96 -4.36 -12.20
C GLU A 52 27.84 -5.39 -11.49
N GLN A 53 27.45 -6.67 -11.45
CA GLN A 53 28.11 -7.73 -10.67
C GLN A 53 28.43 -7.25 -9.23
N SER A 54 27.49 -6.54 -8.65
CA SER A 54 27.68 -5.92 -7.33
C SER A 54 27.76 -7.01 -6.27
N ASN A 55 28.85 -6.99 -5.51
CA ASN A 55 29.03 -7.83 -4.32
C ASN A 55 28.46 -7.17 -3.05
N ALA A 56 27.59 -6.18 -3.19
CA ALA A 56 26.91 -5.56 -2.06
C ALA A 56 26.01 -6.59 -1.35
N ASP A 57 26.07 -6.67 -0.04
CA ASP A 57 25.35 -7.67 0.75
C ASP A 57 23.84 -7.67 0.48
N TRP A 58 23.25 -6.49 0.22
CA TRP A 58 21.82 -6.36 -0.13
C TRP A 58 21.44 -7.01 -1.48
N CYS A 59 22.39 -7.19 -2.40
CA CYS A 59 22.14 -7.89 -3.67
C CYS A 59 21.83 -9.37 -3.49
N ASN A 60 22.16 -9.98 -2.36
CA ASN A 60 21.81 -11.37 -2.08
C ASN A 60 20.28 -11.55 -1.94
N ASP A 61 19.58 -10.54 -1.44
CA ASP A 61 18.14 -10.54 -1.24
C ASP A 61 17.39 -10.02 -2.49
N GLU A 62 18.08 -9.29 -3.36
CA GLU A 62 17.54 -8.63 -4.55
C GLU A 62 17.87 -9.36 -5.87
N ALA A 63 18.24 -10.64 -5.81
CA ALA A 63 18.53 -11.43 -7.01
C ALA A 63 17.29 -11.53 -7.92
N LEU A 64 17.49 -11.35 -9.24
CA LEU A 64 16.41 -11.49 -10.22
C LEU A 64 15.80 -12.88 -10.17
N ARG A 65 14.49 -12.92 -10.00
CA ARG A 65 13.71 -14.16 -9.93
C ARG A 65 12.36 -14.02 -10.64
N LYS A 66 11.89 -15.09 -11.23
CA LYS A 66 10.54 -15.16 -11.78
C LYS A 66 9.57 -15.67 -10.73
N VAL A 67 8.52 -14.91 -10.47
CA VAL A 67 7.50 -15.25 -9.48
C VAL A 67 6.12 -15.25 -10.15
N LYS A 68 5.36 -16.30 -9.96
CA LYS A 68 3.98 -16.39 -10.42
C LYS A 68 3.05 -15.84 -9.33
N ILE A 69 2.31 -14.78 -9.67
CA ILE A 69 1.39 -14.08 -8.76
C ILE A 69 -0.03 -14.18 -9.33
N GLY A 70 -1.00 -14.50 -8.47
CA GLY A 70 -2.42 -14.44 -8.83
C GLY A 70 -2.90 -13.00 -9.02
N PRO A 71 -4.07 -12.77 -9.63
CA PRO A 71 -4.63 -11.43 -9.72
C PRO A 71 -5.05 -10.92 -8.34
N PHE A 72 -4.82 -9.63 -8.07
CA PHE A 72 -5.19 -8.99 -6.82
C PHE A 72 -5.56 -7.53 -7.03
N TRP A 73 -6.36 -6.99 -6.09
CA TRP A 73 -6.67 -5.57 -6.04
C TRP A 73 -5.74 -4.87 -5.07
N ILE A 74 -5.28 -3.68 -5.41
CA ILE A 74 -4.42 -2.85 -4.57
C ILE A 74 -4.92 -1.41 -4.60
N ASP A 75 -4.83 -0.70 -3.48
CA ASP A 75 -5.22 0.70 -3.40
C ASP A 75 -4.30 1.56 -4.27
N LYS A 76 -4.87 2.56 -4.94
CA LYS A 76 -4.14 3.46 -5.85
C LYS A 76 -3.15 4.37 -5.13
N TYR A 77 -3.43 4.67 -3.90
CA TYR A 77 -2.74 5.69 -3.11
C TYR A 77 -2.27 5.10 -1.79
N GLU A 78 -1.21 5.68 -1.26
CA GLU A 78 -0.81 5.47 0.12
C GLU A 78 -1.98 5.82 1.06
N VAL A 79 -2.06 5.16 2.21
CA VAL A 79 -3.06 5.50 3.23
C VAL A 79 -2.76 6.87 3.81
N SER A 80 -3.70 7.80 3.70
CA SER A 80 -3.52 9.15 4.23
C SER A 80 -3.72 9.22 5.75
N ASN A 81 -3.24 10.30 6.37
CA ASN A 81 -3.51 10.59 7.78
C ASN A 81 -5.03 10.68 8.08
N ALA A 82 -5.81 11.21 7.13
CA ALA A 82 -7.26 11.29 7.29
C ALA A 82 -7.91 9.91 7.29
N ASP A 83 -7.54 9.02 6.36
CA ASP A 83 -8.08 7.66 6.27
C ASP A 83 -7.71 6.82 7.50
N TYR A 84 -6.45 6.91 7.94
CA TYR A 84 -6.00 6.18 9.14
C TYR A 84 -6.73 6.66 10.39
N ARG A 85 -6.99 7.97 10.49
CA ARG A 85 -7.74 8.56 11.60
C ARG A 85 -9.16 8.02 11.72
N GLU A 86 -9.81 7.66 10.61
CA GLU A 86 -11.14 7.05 10.65
C GLU A 86 -11.12 5.70 11.38
N CYS A 87 -10.10 4.87 11.14
CA CYS A 87 -9.90 3.62 11.87
C CYS A 87 -9.67 3.85 13.38
N PHE A 88 -8.88 4.88 13.73
CA PHE A 88 -8.68 5.28 15.13
C PHE A 88 -9.99 5.72 15.78
N ILE A 89 -10.79 6.57 15.12
CA ILE A 89 -12.09 7.03 15.63
C ILE A 89 -13.06 5.84 15.79
N ALA A 90 -12.99 4.83 14.93
CA ALA A 90 -13.75 3.59 15.04
C ALA A 90 -13.29 2.71 16.23
N GLY A 91 -12.23 3.07 16.94
CA GLY A 91 -11.70 2.34 18.09
C GLY A 91 -10.99 1.03 17.72
N VAL A 92 -10.52 0.89 16.49
CA VAL A 92 -9.87 -0.32 15.97
C VAL A 92 -8.35 -0.15 15.86
N CYS A 93 -7.90 1.00 15.34
CA CYS A 93 -6.48 1.31 15.21
C CYS A 93 -5.97 2.11 16.42
N GLU A 94 -4.72 1.90 16.79
CA GLU A 94 -4.01 2.79 17.70
C GLU A 94 -3.76 4.16 17.05
N PRO A 95 -3.60 5.24 17.82
CA PRO A 95 -3.32 6.54 17.24
C PRO A 95 -1.94 6.53 16.55
N ALA A 96 -1.87 7.08 15.34
CA ALA A 96 -0.59 7.29 14.70
C ALA A 96 0.30 8.22 15.55
N VAL A 97 1.58 7.89 15.64
CA VAL A 97 2.55 8.74 16.33
C VAL A 97 2.75 10.02 15.52
N LEU A 98 2.51 11.16 16.14
CA LEU A 98 2.72 12.46 15.49
C LEU A 98 4.21 12.82 15.51
N HIS A 99 4.67 13.44 14.43
CA HIS A 99 6.02 13.99 14.41
C HIS A 99 6.10 15.19 15.36
N GLU A 100 6.82 15.07 16.47
CA GLU A 100 6.86 16.06 17.53
C GLU A 100 7.52 17.37 17.10
N ASP A 101 8.67 17.28 16.42
CA ASP A 101 9.47 18.46 16.05
C ASP A 101 8.94 19.18 14.79
N ARG A 102 8.26 18.45 13.90
CA ARG A 102 7.80 18.98 12.60
C ARG A 102 6.34 18.62 12.31
N PRO A 103 5.40 18.87 13.24
CA PRO A 103 4.00 18.42 13.09
C PRO A 103 3.30 19.02 11.86
N LYS A 104 3.69 20.24 11.45
CA LYS A 104 3.13 20.91 10.26
C LYS A 104 3.58 20.29 8.93
N ASP A 105 4.67 19.55 8.96
CA ASP A 105 5.26 18.95 7.76
C ASP A 105 4.80 17.52 7.53
N PHE A 106 4.42 16.77 8.59
CA PHE A 106 4.14 15.35 8.52
C PHE A 106 2.69 14.96 8.81
N ASN A 107 1.90 15.84 9.45
CA ASN A 107 0.60 15.46 10.00
C ASN A 107 -0.59 16.09 9.25
N LYS A 108 -0.40 16.48 7.98
CA LYS A 108 -1.50 17.03 7.19
C LYS A 108 -2.46 15.91 6.76
N PRO A 109 -3.77 16.18 6.68
CA PRO A 109 -4.77 15.14 6.40
C PRO A 109 -4.53 14.31 5.15
N ARG A 110 -4.03 14.91 4.07
CA ARG A 110 -3.79 14.24 2.79
C ARG A 110 -2.38 13.67 2.60
N GLN A 111 -1.48 13.90 3.54
CA GLN A 111 -0.17 13.24 3.53
C GLN A 111 -0.31 11.79 3.95
N PRO A 112 0.58 10.89 3.49
CA PRO A 112 0.58 9.51 3.94
C PRO A 112 0.80 9.43 5.46
N VAL A 113 0.13 8.47 6.08
CA VAL A 113 0.38 8.18 7.49
C VAL A 113 1.77 7.57 7.64
N VAL A 114 2.55 8.12 8.58
CA VAL A 114 3.90 7.67 8.90
C VAL A 114 4.02 7.33 10.38
N PHE A 115 5.14 6.74 10.80
CA PHE A 115 5.41 6.32 12.18
C PHE A 115 4.37 5.33 12.74
N VAL A 116 3.82 4.49 11.88
CA VAL A 116 2.99 3.35 12.24
C VAL A 116 3.83 2.07 12.19
N SER A 117 3.60 1.16 13.13
CA SER A 117 4.23 -0.16 13.09
C SER A 117 3.62 -1.05 12.00
N TRP A 118 4.28 -2.19 11.70
CA TRP A 118 3.72 -3.19 10.80
C TRP A 118 2.37 -3.72 11.31
N GLU A 119 2.24 -3.94 12.61
CA GLU A 119 0.99 -4.37 13.25
C GLU A 119 -0.13 -3.36 13.09
N ASP A 120 0.17 -2.07 13.24
CA ASP A 120 -0.80 -0.99 13.04
C ASP A 120 -1.27 -0.95 11.59
N ALA A 121 -0.33 -1.04 10.66
CA ALA A 121 -0.60 -1.09 9.24
C ALA A 121 -1.49 -2.30 8.87
N ARG A 122 -1.16 -3.49 9.39
CA ARG A 122 -1.94 -4.70 9.21
C ARG A 122 -3.35 -4.57 9.79
N THR A 123 -3.47 -3.98 10.98
CA THR A 123 -4.76 -3.75 11.65
C THR A 123 -5.64 -2.82 10.82
N TYR A 124 -5.07 -1.73 10.29
CA TYR A 124 -5.78 -0.83 9.38
C TYR A 124 -6.27 -1.56 8.13
N CYS A 125 -5.39 -2.32 7.45
CA CYS A 125 -5.76 -3.07 6.26
C CYS A 125 -6.90 -4.06 6.54
N ALA A 126 -6.83 -4.79 7.66
CA ALA A 126 -7.89 -5.72 8.08
C ALA A 126 -9.22 -4.99 8.35
N TRP A 127 -9.19 -3.83 8.99
CA TRP A 127 -10.37 -3.00 9.22
C TRP A 127 -11.01 -2.54 7.91
N ARG A 128 -10.19 -2.22 6.89
CA ARG A 128 -10.64 -1.88 5.54
C ARG A 128 -11.12 -3.09 4.74
N GLY A 129 -11.03 -4.31 5.30
CA GLY A 129 -11.43 -5.57 4.65
C GLY A 129 -10.41 -6.08 3.64
N GLY A 130 -9.14 -5.76 3.86
CA GLY A 130 -7.99 -6.21 3.07
C GLY A 130 -6.84 -6.70 3.96
N GLU A 131 -5.66 -6.75 3.41
CA GLU A 131 -4.40 -7.08 4.08
C GLU A 131 -3.24 -6.28 3.49
N LEU A 132 -2.08 -6.27 4.13
CA LEU A 132 -0.87 -5.72 3.53
C LEU A 132 -0.50 -6.54 2.28
N PRO A 133 0.01 -5.90 1.22
CA PRO A 133 0.56 -6.64 0.10
C PRO A 133 1.78 -7.43 0.58
N THR A 134 2.05 -8.56 -0.03
CA THR A 134 3.38 -9.16 0.07
C THR A 134 4.38 -8.32 -0.73
N GLU A 135 5.67 -8.40 -0.38
CA GLU A 135 6.74 -7.77 -1.15
C GLU A 135 6.61 -8.06 -2.66
N ALA A 136 6.39 -9.33 -3.02
CA ALA A 136 6.22 -9.74 -4.40
C ALA A 136 5.00 -9.07 -5.09
N GLN A 137 3.89 -8.89 -4.39
CA GLN A 137 2.72 -8.19 -4.92
C GLN A 137 3.00 -6.69 -5.08
N TRP A 138 3.64 -6.08 -4.08
CA TRP A 138 4.01 -4.67 -4.14
C TRP A 138 4.95 -4.39 -5.31
N GLU A 139 6.00 -5.20 -5.46
CA GLU A 139 6.97 -5.05 -6.53
C GLU A 139 6.32 -5.29 -7.91
N ALA A 140 5.45 -6.32 -8.05
CA ALA A 140 4.71 -6.55 -9.29
C ALA A 140 3.78 -5.36 -9.63
N ALA A 141 3.16 -4.74 -8.63
CA ALA A 141 2.31 -3.58 -8.80
C ALA A 141 3.11 -2.32 -9.20
N ALA A 142 4.33 -2.17 -8.67
CA ALA A 142 5.23 -1.08 -9.02
C ALA A 142 5.76 -1.16 -10.46
N GLN A 143 5.84 -2.38 -11.03
CA GLN A 143 6.33 -2.59 -12.40
C GLN A 143 5.39 -2.02 -13.46
N GLY A 144 5.92 -1.91 -14.68
CA GLY A 144 5.16 -1.48 -15.85
C GLY A 144 6.03 -0.70 -16.83
N LYS A 145 5.47 -0.35 -17.98
CA LYS A 145 6.17 0.42 -19.02
C LYS A 145 6.58 1.83 -18.59
N LYS A 146 5.94 2.35 -17.56
CA LYS A 146 6.21 3.65 -16.96
C LYS A 146 6.16 3.50 -15.45
N LEU A 147 7.24 3.81 -14.78
CA LEU A 147 7.39 3.65 -13.33
C LEU A 147 6.62 4.69 -12.48
N GLY A 148 6.16 5.77 -13.10
CA GLY A 148 5.50 6.85 -12.36
C GLY A 148 6.45 7.99 -12.00
N GLY A 149 5.93 8.96 -11.23
CA GLY A 149 6.73 10.03 -10.64
C GLY A 149 7.49 9.55 -9.41
N ALA A 150 8.71 10.01 -9.24
CA ALA A 150 9.54 9.70 -8.08
C ALA A 150 9.75 10.96 -7.22
N TYR A 151 9.74 10.78 -5.90
CA TYR A 151 10.07 11.83 -4.95
C TYR A 151 11.01 11.30 -3.87
N PHE A 152 12.21 11.83 -3.87
CA PHE A 152 13.23 11.55 -2.87
C PHE A 152 13.71 12.86 -2.27
N ALA A 153 13.39 13.10 -0.99
CA ALA A 153 13.83 14.32 -0.31
C ALA A 153 15.35 14.41 -0.23
N GLN A 154 15.90 15.55 -0.65
CA GLN A 154 17.32 15.81 -0.62
C GLN A 154 17.63 17.12 0.10
N PRO A 155 18.61 17.18 1.01
CA PRO A 155 19.35 16.01 1.54
C PRO A 155 18.48 15.11 2.42
N TYR A 156 18.87 13.85 2.58
CA TYR A 156 18.18 12.88 3.41
C TYR A 156 17.86 13.43 4.81
N GLY A 157 16.62 13.19 5.29
CA GLY A 157 16.15 13.66 6.60
C GLY A 157 15.67 15.11 6.64
N THR A 158 15.76 15.88 5.55
CA THR A 158 15.30 17.28 5.50
C THR A 158 13.94 17.47 4.84
N GLY A 159 13.47 16.46 4.10
CA GLY A 159 12.20 16.48 3.40
C GLY A 159 11.01 16.23 4.32
N ALA A 160 9.84 16.29 3.73
CA ALA A 160 8.56 15.91 4.31
C ALA A 160 7.75 15.16 3.26
N PRO A 161 6.83 14.28 3.64
CA PRO A 161 5.94 13.65 2.68
C PRO A 161 5.12 14.69 1.94
N GLU A 162 4.87 14.45 0.68
CA GLU A 162 3.89 15.18 -0.10
C GLU A 162 2.49 14.56 0.08
N ASP A 163 1.44 15.25 -0.37
CA ASP A 163 0.09 14.69 -0.38
C ASP A 163 0.06 13.41 -1.24
N THR A 164 -0.66 12.37 -0.80
CA THR A 164 -0.84 11.12 -1.55
C THR A 164 -1.42 11.40 -2.93
N GLY A 165 -0.93 10.72 -3.95
CA GLY A 165 -1.38 10.90 -5.34
C GLY A 165 -0.86 12.15 -6.02
N LYS A 166 0.13 12.83 -5.45
CA LYS A 166 0.68 14.07 -6.02
C LYS A 166 1.51 13.83 -7.29
N PHE A 167 2.23 12.73 -7.36
CA PHE A 167 3.11 12.44 -8.48
C PHE A 167 2.39 11.66 -9.58
N THR A 168 3.01 11.53 -10.74
CA THR A 168 2.39 10.84 -11.87
C THR A 168 2.27 9.35 -11.57
N ALA A 169 1.09 8.77 -11.80
CA ALA A 169 0.87 7.34 -11.67
C ALA A 169 1.79 6.52 -12.61
N ASN A 170 2.13 5.30 -12.20
CA ASN A 170 2.76 4.33 -13.06
C ASN A 170 1.79 3.82 -14.14
N SER A 171 2.22 2.92 -15.02
CA SER A 171 1.35 2.39 -16.09
C SER A 171 0.22 1.49 -15.58
N ASN A 172 0.27 1.04 -14.34
CA ASN A 172 -0.80 0.30 -13.69
C ASN A 172 -1.85 1.23 -13.03
N GLY A 173 -1.60 2.55 -13.00
CA GLY A 173 -2.49 3.52 -12.38
C GLY A 173 -2.25 3.72 -10.88
N LEU A 174 -1.10 3.29 -10.37
CA LEU A 174 -0.71 3.45 -8.96
C LEU A 174 0.18 4.67 -8.81
N TYR A 175 -0.02 5.39 -7.73
CA TYR A 175 0.70 6.62 -7.41
C TYR A 175 1.77 6.34 -6.35
N ASP A 176 2.79 7.19 -6.37
CA ASP A 176 3.82 7.32 -5.33
C ASP A 176 4.68 6.06 -5.07
N MET A 177 4.55 5.02 -5.93
CA MET A 177 5.30 3.76 -5.84
C MET A 177 6.83 3.92 -5.89
N MET A 178 7.33 5.09 -6.28
CA MET A 178 8.77 5.38 -6.44
C MET A 178 9.23 6.46 -5.46
N GLY A 179 8.86 6.36 -4.20
CA GLY A 179 9.29 7.31 -3.17
C GLY A 179 8.14 7.79 -2.29
N ASN A 180 8.16 9.07 -1.92
CA ASN A 180 7.30 9.70 -0.93
C ASN A 180 7.53 9.15 0.48
N VAL A 181 7.06 7.96 0.81
CA VAL A 181 7.35 7.28 2.08
C VAL A 181 7.67 5.79 1.87
N TYR A 182 8.32 5.16 2.84
CA TYR A 182 8.47 3.70 2.87
C TYR A 182 7.13 3.04 3.18
N GLU A 183 6.87 1.91 2.54
CA GLU A 183 5.64 1.16 2.68
C GLU A 183 5.87 -0.21 3.30
N TRP A 184 4.95 -0.65 4.17
CA TRP A 184 4.95 -1.98 4.75
C TRP A 184 4.40 -3.03 3.78
N THR A 185 5.07 -4.18 3.75
CA THR A 185 4.66 -5.39 3.00
C THR A 185 4.59 -6.61 3.90
#